data_08969b1719e37761c5a72c93d9086462
#
_entry.id   08969b1719e37761c5a72c93d9086462
#
_cell.length_a   1.000
_cell.length_b   1.000
_cell.length_c   1.000
_cell.angle_alpha   90.00
_cell.angle_beta   90.00
_cell.angle_gamma   90.00
#
_symmetry.space_group_name_H-M   'P 1'
#
loop_
_entity.id
_entity.type
_entity.pdbx_description
1 polymer ?
#
loop_
_entity_poly.entity_id
_entity_poly.type
_entity_poly.pdbx_seq_one_letter_code
_entity_poly.pdbx_strand_id
1 'polypeptide(L)'
;MQKLFTSEAVTSGHPDKMCDLISDSILDAYLKQDENSKVACEVAIANDLVLIMGEITSRATIDIEELVRNVICDIGYNNDSGFNGHKVPILVHLNKQSNDIALGVNQHNIGAGDQGIMYGYATNETENYMPLTHTIACALASRLEYVRKSNIIKGLKPDGKTQVTLNYESSKVTAHTIVISASHEENKNLHKLKEELIREVIKPVLKDYLTNDTKIIINPTGKFTICGPISDSGLTGRKICVDTYGGLAHHGGGAFSGKDYTKVDRSGAYYARYVAKNIIAAGLATKCEISVSYAIGLSSPIGISIDTFKTNNIPETKILEIINTIFDFSPKNIIKELNLKNVKYTDTTLYSHFGKKNLPWEQINKVKEIKDKL
;
A
#
# COMPACT_ATOMS: atom_id res chain seq x y z
N MET A 1 -16.83 21.50 17.34
CA MET A 1 -15.72 20.56 17.62
C MET A 1 -14.92 20.41 16.33
N GLN A 2 -13.65 20.77 16.32
CA GLN A 2 -12.83 20.67 15.10
C GLN A 2 -12.80 19.22 14.61
N LYS A 3 -13.16 18.97 13.36
CA LYS A 3 -13.10 17.64 12.74
C LYS A 3 -11.75 17.49 12.04
N LEU A 4 -10.74 17.13 12.81
CA LEU A 4 -9.38 16.88 12.31
C LEU A 4 -9.23 15.40 11.92
N PHE A 5 -8.56 15.18 10.81
CA PHE A 5 -8.18 13.84 10.36
C PHE A 5 -6.71 13.82 9.95
N THR A 6 -6.01 12.75 10.33
CA THR A 6 -4.56 12.62 10.10
C THR A 6 -4.26 11.32 9.37
N SER A 7 -3.41 11.41 8.35
CA SER A 7 -2.80 10.24 7.70
C SER A 7 -1.30 10.44 7.56
N GLU A 8 -0.57 9.34 7.49
CA GLU A 8 0.87 9.33 7.27
C GLU A 8 1.26 8.50 6.04
N ALA A 9 2.45 8.72 5.53
CA ALA A 9 3.09 7.90 4.52
C ALA A 9 4.61 7.90 4.72
N VAL A 10 5.29 6.97 4.06
CA VAL A 10 6.75 6.81 4.14
C VAL A 10 7.35 6.67 2.76
N THR A 11 8.63 7.02 2.63
CA THR A 11 9.41 6.81 1.39
C THR A 11 9.84 5.35 1.24
N SER A 12 10.33 4.98 0.06
CA SER A 12 10.87 3.63 -0.21
C SER A 12 12.04 3.25 0.71
N GLY A 13 12.77 4.24 1.21
CA GLY A 13 13.92 4.03 2.10
C GLY A 13 13.57 3.81 3.57
N HIS A 14 12.29 3.87 3.95
CA HIS A 14 11.86 3.46 5.28
C HIS A 14 12.01 1.95 5.45
N PRO A 15 12.57 1.44 6.58
CA PRO A 15 12.89 0.02 6.72
C PRO A 15 11.74 -0.94 6.44
N ASP A 16 10.53 -0.67 6.93
CA ASP A 16 9.36 -1.50 6.66
C ASP A 16 9.00 -1.49 5.15
N LYS A 17 9.09 -0.33 4.48
CA LYS A 17 8.80 -0.26 3.04
C LYS A 17 9.89 -0.87 2.17
N MET A 18 11.13 -0.88 2.62
CA MET A 18 12.18 -1.67 1.99
C MET A 18 11.84 -3.16 2.03
N CYS A 19 11.38 -3.67 3.18
CA CYS A 19 10.95 -5.07 3.32
C CYS A 19 9.79 -5.39 2.38
N ASP A 20 8.78 -4.54 2.30
CA ASP A 20 7.65 -4.69 1.38
C ASP A 20 8.11 -4.71 -0.09
N LEU A 21 9.00 -3.79 -0.48
CA LEU A 21 9.49 -3.72 -1.84
C LEU A 21 10.39 -4.92 -2.21
N ILE A 22 11.21 -5.39 -1.29
CA ILE A 22 12.03 -6.59 -1.49
C ILE A 22 11.13 -7.82 -1.66
N SER A 23 10.15 -8.01 -0.78
CA SER A 23 9.25 -9.17 -0.83
C SER A 23 8.40 -9.20 -2.11
N ASP A 24 7.89 -8.03 -2.58
CA ASP A 24 7.17 -7.94 -3.86
C ASP A 24 8.12 -8.08 -5.08
N SER A 25 9.38 -7.66 -4.98
CA SER A 25 10.37 -7.89 -6.04
C SER A 25 10.69 -9.38 -6.19
N ILE A 26 10.78 -10.12 -5.09
CA ILE A 26 10.96 -11.58 -5.10
C ILE A 26 9.71 -12.23 -5.73
N LEU A 27 8.51 -11.82 -5.34
CA LEU A 27 7.26 -12.30 -5.92
C LEU A 27 7.23 -12.09 -7.45
N ASP A 28 7.50 -10.88 -7.93
CA ASP A 28 7.50 -10.55 -9.36
C ASP A 28 8.53 -11.37 -10.13
N ALA A 29 9.72 -11.59 -9.56
CA ALA A 29 10.76 -12.39 -10.19
C ALA A 29 10.32 -13.86 -10.39
N TYR A 30 9.67 -14.45 -9.39
CA TYR A 30 9.11 -15.80 -9.49
C TYR A 30 7.95 -15.89 -10.50
N LEU A 31 6.98 -14.97 -10.43
CA LEU A 31 5.83 -14.96 -11.33
C LEU A 31 6.22 -14.72 -12.79
N LYS A 32 7.27 -13.95 -13.04
CA LYS A 32 7.80 -13.71 -14.39
C LYS A 32 8.32 -14.98 -15.05
N GLN A 33 8.91 -15.91 -14.30
CA GLN A 33 9.43 -17.19 -14.83
C GLN A 33 8.41 -18.33 -14.76
N ASP A 34 7.55 -18.33 -13.73
CA ASP A 34 6.47 -19.30 -13.53
C ASP A 34 5.22 -18.61 -12.99
N GLU A 35 4.26 -18.31 -13.88
CA GLU A 35 3.01 -17.62 -13.53
C GLU A 35 2.18 -18.35 -12.46
N ASN A 36 2.46 -19.63 -12.20
CA ASN A 36 1.76 -20.45 -11.22
C ASN A 36 2.51 -20.57 -9.89
N SER A 37 3.58 -19.81 -9.71
CA SER A 37 4.33 -19.75 -8.46
C SER A 37 3.42 -19.44 -7.28
N LYS A 38 3.62 -20.17 -6.19
CA LYS A 38 3.01 -19.89 -4.89
C LYS A 38 4.05 -19.26 -4.01
N VAL A 39 3.81 -18.01 -3.62
CA VAL A 39 4.77 -17.20 -2.89
C VAL A 39 4.11 -16.61 -1.64
N ALA A 40 4.72 -16.86 -0.52
CA ALA A 40 4.48 -16.19 0.76
C ALA A 40 5.86 -15.84 1.33
N CYS A 41 6.38 -14.67 0.95
CA CYS A 41 7.72 -14.23 1.27
C CYS A 41 7.67 -13.04 2.22
N GLU A 42 8.35 -13.16 3.33
CA GLU A 42 8.51 -12.11 4.32
C GLU A 42 9.98 -11.71 4.44
N VAL A 43 10.20 -10.44 4.75
CA VAL A 43 11.53 -9.86 4.90
C VAL A 43 11.63 -9.15 6.23
N ALA A 44 12.73 -9.38 6.93
CA ALA A 44 13.12 -8.62 8.10
C ALA A 44 14.48 -7.93 7.84
N ILE A 45 14.58 -6.67 8.22
CA ILE A 45 15.82 -5.90 8.11
C ILE A 45 16.13 -5.27 9.46
N ALA A 46 17.34 -5.41 9.93
CA ALA A 46 17.80 -4.73 11.13
C ALA A 46 19.30 -4.49 11.03
N ASN A 47 19.75 -3.29 11.37
CA ASN A 47 21.14 -2.88 11.46
C ASN A 47 22.00 -3.38 10.27
N ASP A 48 22.62 -4.53 10.38
CA ASP A 48 23.59 -5.12 9.44
C ASP A 48 23.12 -6.46 8.85
N LEU A 49 21.83 -6.76 8.86
CA LEU A 49 21.29 -8.04 8.40
C LEU A 49 19.99 -7.85 7.60
N VAL A 50 19.86 -8.61 6.52
CA VAL A 50 18.61 -8.86 5.80
C VAL A 50 18.27 -10.34 5.92
N LEU A 51 17.08 -10.65 6.42
CA LEU A 51 16.55 -12.01 6.51
C LEU A 51 15.36 -12.14 5.56
N ILE A 52 15.44 -13.10 4.64
CA ILE A 52 14.36 -13.51 3.74
C ILE A 52 13.83 -14.85 4.24
N MET A 53 12.53 -14.92 4.55
CA MET A 53 11.90 -16.12 5.08
C MET A 53 10.52 -16.34 4.48
N GLY A 54 9.99 -17.55 4.62
CA GLY A 54 8.66 -17.90 4.14
C GLY A 54 8.63 -19.17 3.29
N GLU A 55 7.58 -19.31 2.48
CA GLU A 55 7.34 -20.48 1.65
C GLU A 55 7.20 -20.09 0.18
N ILE A 56 7.94 -20.79 -0.69
CA ILE A 56 7.86 -20.63 -2.14
C ILE A 56 7.78 -22.02 -2.81
N THR A 57 6.75 -22.21 -3.62
CA THR A 57 6.62 -23.38 -4.50
C THR A 57 6.56 -22.88 -5.94
N SER A 58 7.61 -23.14 -6.70
CA SER A 58 7.77 -22.67 -8.09
C SER A 58 8.71 -23.60 -8.87
N ARG A 59 8.62 -23.54 -10.20
CA ARG A 59 9.60 -24.11 -11.12
C ARG A 59 10.72 -23.12 -11.46
N ALA A 60 10.54 -21.85 -11.10
CA ALA A 60 11.52 -20.79 -11.32
C ALA A 60 12.74 -20.95 -10.42
N THR A 61 13.89 -20.48 -10.89
CA THR A 61 15.12 -20.36 -10.11
C THR A 61 15.57 -18.92 -10.16
N ILE A 62 15.66 -18.29 -8.97
CA ILE A 62 15.99 -16.87 -8.81
C ILE A 62 17.24 -16.75 -7.93
N ASP A 63 18.20 -15.93 -8.35
CA ASP A 63 19.25 -15.45 -7.48
C ASP A 63 18.67 -14.35 -6.57
N ILE A 64 18.19 -14.79 -5.41
CA ILE A 64 17.50 -13.92 -4.44
C ILE A 64 18.49 -12.91 -3.85
N GLU A 65 19.74 -13.32 -3.60
CA GLU A 65 20.72 -12.44 -3.00
C GLU A 65 21.06 -11.28 -3.94
N GLU A 66 21.33 -11.55 -5.21
CA GLU A 66 21.59 -10.51 -6.20
C GLU A 66 20.38 -9.58 -6.37
N LEU A 67 19.16 -10.16 -6.47
CA LEU A 67 17.93 -9.38 -6.58
C LEU A 67 17.76 -8.41 -5.40
N VAL A 68 17.93 -8.88 -4.17
CA VAL A 68 17.77 -8.09 -2.95
C VAL A 68 18.81 -6.97 -2.89
N ARG A 69 20.07 -7.25 -3.23
CA ARG A 69 21.13 -6.24 -3.31
C ARG A 69 20.79 -5.12 -4.27
N ASN A 70 20.29 -5.48 -5.46
CA ASN A 70 19.89 -4.50 -6.48
C ASN A 70 18.74 -3.62 -5.98
N VAL A 71 17.69 -4.19 -5.35
CA VAL A 71 16.58 -3.43 -4.79
C VAL A 71 17.06 -2.43 -3.72
N ILE A 72 17.92 -2.85 -2.80
CA ILE A 72 18.44 -1.99 -1.74
C ILE A 72 19.28 -0.84 -2.33
N CYS A 73 20.11 -1.13 -3.34
CA CYS A 73 20.94 -0.13 -4.02
C CYS A 73 20.06 0.88 -4.81
N ASP A 74 19.01 0.44 -5.49
CA ASP A 74 18.09 1.28 -6.26
C ASP A 74 17.25 2.22 -5.35
N ILE A 75 16.98 1.79 -4.12
CA ILE A 75 16.39 2.66 -3.10
C ILE A 75 17.35 3.82 -2.77
N GLY A 76 18.65 3.56 -2.79
CA GLY A 76 19.70 4.56 -2.53
C GLY A 76 20.63 4.22 -1.36
N TYR A 77 20.60 2.99 -0.87
CA TYR A 77 21.53 2.48 0.14
C TYR A 77 22.72 1.78 -0.52
N ASN A 78 23.56 2.56 -1.21
CA ASN A 78 24.65 2.08 -2.05
C ASN A 78 26.02 2.70 -1.74
N ASN A 79 26.15 3.39 -0.61
CA ASN A 79 27.39 4.03 -0.19
C ASN A 79 27.87 3.52 1.17
N ASP A 80 29.14 3.79 1.51
CA ASP A 80 29.82 3.22 2.69
C ASP A 80 29.42 3.86 4.03
N SER A 81 28.57 4.89 4.03
CA SER A 81 28.17 5.59 5.24
C SER A 81 26.92 4.98 5.89
N GLY A 82 26.97 3.70 6.28
CA GLY A 82 25.87 3.07 6.98
C GLY A 82 25.40 1.77 6.34
N PHE A 83 24.07 1.55 6.24
CA PHE A 83 23.50 0.39 5.59
C PHE A 83 23.84 0.40 4.09
N ASN A 84 24.40 -0.70 3.58
CA ASN A 84 24.91 -0.76 2.21
C ASN A 84 24.49 -2.07 1.52
N GLY A 85 23.67 -1.97 0.47
CA GLY A 85 23.16 -3.11 -0.28
C GLY A 85 24.24 -4.01 -0.90
N HIS A 86 25.41 -3.46 -1.24
CA HIS A 86 26.51 -4.26 -1.79
C HIS A 86 27.20 -5.15 -0.74
N LYS A 87 27.11 -4.80 0.54
CA LYS A 87 27.92 -5.41 1.61
C LYS A 87 27.10 -6.10 2.71
N VAL A 88 25.82 -5.72 2.87
CA VAL A 88 24.98 -6.27 3.95
C VAL A 88 24.85 -7.78 3.83
N PRO A 89 25.03 -8.56 4.92
CA PRO A 89 24.70 -9.97 4.95
C PRO A 89 23.23 -10.22 4.63
N ILE A 90 22.96 -11.18 3.76
CA ILE A 90 21.62 -11.61 3.37
C ILE A 90 21.48 -13.08 3.71
N LEU A 91 20.54 -13.40 4.60
CA LEU A 91 20.20 -14.78 4.96
C LEU A 91 18.88 -15.15 4.27
N VAL A 92 18.91 -16.25 3.52
CA VAL A 92 17.72 -16.77 2.82
C VAL A 92 17.32 -18.08 3.48
N HIS A 93 16.10 -18.08 4.07
CA HIS A 93 15.52 -19.26 4.72
C HIS A 93 14.11 -19.47 4.17
N LEU A 94 14.01 -20.07 2.98
CA LEU A 94 12.77 -20.34 2.29
C LEU A 94 12.50 -21.83 2.22
N ASN A 95 11.27 -22.22 2.55
CA ASN A 95 10.78 -23.58 2.50
C ASN A 95 9.81 -23.78 1.32
N LYS A 96 9.51 -25.04 0.98
CA LYS A 96 8.37 -25.33 0.10
C LYS A 96 7.07 -25.25 0.90
N GLN A 97 6.00 -24.76 0.28
CA GLN A 97 4.68 -24.71 0.90
C GLN A 97 4.23 -26.10 1.34
N SER A 98 3.60 -26.19 2.52
CA SER A 98 3.04 -27.44 3.08
C SER A 98 2.03 -28.07 2.12
N ASN A 99 2.10 -29.41 1.98
CA ASN A 99 1.14 -30.18 1.17
C ASN A 99 -0.30 -30.06 1.70
N ASP A 100 -0.50 -29.85 3.00
CA ASP A 100 -1.82 -29.73 3.61
C ASP A 100 -2.54 -28.46 3.16
N ILE A 101 -1.82 -27.35 3.02
CA ILE A 101 -2.34 -26.09 2.46
C ILE A 101 -2.62 -26.26 0.95
N ALA A 102 -1.76 -27.02 0.25
CA ALA A 102 -1.92 -27.28 -1.16
C ALA A 102 -3.20 -28.09 -1.50
N LEU A 103 -3.66 -28.96 -0.60
CA LEU A 103 -4.90 -29.74 -0.77
C LEU A 103 -6.16 -28.86 -0.78
N GLY A 104 -6.17 -27.76 -0.02
CA GLY A 104 -7.29 -26.79 -0.01
C GLY A 104 -7.37 -25.89 -1.23
N VAL A 105 -6.30 -25.80 -2.03
CA VAL A 105 -6.16 -24.83 -3.15
C VAL A 105 -6.18 -25.53 -4.52
N ASN A 106 -6.29 -26.89 -4.60
CA ASN A 106 -6.05 -27.64 -5.83
C ASN A 106 -7.30 -27.92 -6.70
N GLN A 107 -7.13 -27.56 -7.92
CA GLN A 107 -7.39 -28.05 -9.30
C GLN A 107 -8.74 -27.79 -9.97
N HIS A 108 -9.90 -27.79 -9.32
CA HIS A 108 -11.15 -27.42 -10.01
C HIS A 108 -11.95 -26.32 -9.30
N ASN A 109 -11.81 -26.20 -7.97
CA ASN A 109 -12.36 -25.11 -7.17
C ASN A 109 -11.21 -24.51 -6.35
N ILE A 110 -10.63 -23.39 -6.81
CA ILE A 110 -9.66 -22.63 -6.03
C ILE A 110 -10.39 -22.09 -4.79
N GLY A 111 -10.15 -22.70 -3.65
CA GLY A 111 -10.62 -22.22 -2.35
C GLY A 111 -9.72 -21.15 -1.76
N ALA A 112 -10.20 -20.46 -0.74
CA ALA A 112 -9.38 -19.53 0.03
C ALA A 112 -8.22 -20.28 0.72
N GLY A 113 -7.01 -19.76 0.58
CA GLY A 113 -5.80 -20.36 1.19
C GLY A 113 -5.69 -20.11 2.69
N ASP A 114 -6.52 -19.24 3.24
CA ASP A 114 -6.58 -18.87 4.65
C ASP A 114 -7.98 -18.40 5.03
N GLN A 115 -8.22 -18.31 6.34
CA GLN A 115 -9.34 -17.58 6.90
C GLN A 115 -8.99 -16.11 7.07
N GLY A 116 -9.98 -15.23 7.11
CA GLY A 116 -9.76 -13.82 7.41
C GLY A 116 -10.89 -12.92 6.98
N ILE A 117 -10.76 -11.65 7.31
CA ILE A 117 -11.66 -10.59 6.86
C ILE A 117 -10.86 -9.53 6.11
N MET A 118 -11.36 -9.12 4.95
CA MET A 118 -10.73 -8.12 4.09
C MET A 118 -11.69 -6.96 3.88
N TYR A 119 -11.14 -5.75 3.78
CA TYR A 119 -11.90 -4.52 3.61
C TYR A 119 -11.51 -3.80 2.34
N GLY A 120 -12.50 -3.25 1.65
CA GLY A 120 -12.33 -2.32 0.56
C GLY A 120 -13.10 -1.04 0.85
N TYR A 121 -12.51 0.12 0.57
CA TYR A 121 -13.13 1.41 0.83
C TYR A 121 -13.01 2.33 -0.39
N ALA A 122 -14.00 3.19 -0.56
CA ALA A 122 -13.97 4.27 -1.54
C ALA A 122 -14.74 5.50 -1.02
N THR A 123 -14.32 6.68 -1.44
CA THR A 123 -14.97 7.96 -1.15
C THR A 123 -14.87 8.88 -2.35
N ASN A 124 -15.80 9.79 -2.52
CA ASN A 124 -15.77 10.79 -3.59
C ASN A 124 -14.91 12.04 -3.27
N GLU A 125 -14.08 11.98 -2.23
CA GLU A 125 -13.22 13.11 -1.80
C GLU A 125 -12.15 13.46 -2.84
N THR A 126 -11.73 12.49 -3.65
CA THR A 126 -10.72 12.67 -4.71
C THR A 126 -11.15 12.00 -6.01
N GLU A 127 -10.54 12.40 -7.13
CA GLU A 127 -10.78 11.78 -8.45
C GLU A 127 -10.45 10.28 -8.49
N ASN A 128 -9.55 9.82 -7.62
CA ASN A 128 -9.17 8.41 -7.51
C ASN A 128 -10.07 7.63 -6.56
N TYR A 129 -11.09 8.29 -5.98
CA TYR A 129 -11.98 7.71 -4.96
C TYR A 129 -11.24 7.24 -3.70
N MET A 130 -10.14 7.94 -3.36
CA MET A 130 -9.34 7.72 -2.15
C MET A 130 -9.59 8.83 -1.13
N PRO A 131 -9.37 8.57 0.17
CA PRO A 131 -9.41 9.62 1.18
C PRO A 131 -8.40 10.73 0.88
N LEU A 132 -8.84 11.97 0.97
CA LEU A 132 -8.01 13.15 0.63
C LEU A 132 -6.76 13.22 1.51
N THR A 133 -6.90 13.00 2.82
CA THR A 133 -5.79 13.07 3.77
C THR A 133 -4.70 12.06 3.43
N HIS A 134 -5.10 10.82 3.12
CA HIS A 134 -4.18 9.76 2.72
C HIS A 134 -3.51 10.06 1.37
N THR A 135 -4.28 10.53 0.39
CA THR A 135 -3.76 10.92 -0.93
C THR A 135 -2.67 11.99 -0.81
N ILE A 136 -2.89 13.01 0.03
CA ILE A 136 -1.90 14.07 0.25
C ILE A 136 -0.65 13.53 0.98
N ALA A 137 -0.83 12.68 2.02
CA ALA A 137 0.31 12.08 2.72
C ALA A 137 1.20 11.27 1.77
N CYS A 138 0.60 10.43 0.93
CA CYS A 138 1.32 9.66 -0.09
C CYS A 138 1.98 10.55 -1.16
N ALA A 139 1.30 11.61 -1.60
CA ALA A 139 1.86 12.56 -2.56
C ALA A 139 3.07 13.32 -1.99
N LEU A 140 3.05 13.68 -0.70
CA LEU A 140 4.18 14.29 0.00
C LEU A 140 5.38 13.33 0.06
N ALA A 141 5.16 12.06 0.41
CA ALA A 141 6.22 11.05 0.49
C ALA A 141 6.82 10.76 -0.90
N SER A 142 5.97 10.61 -1.92
CA SER A 142 6.38 10.44 -3.31
C SER A 142 7.18 11.64 -3.81
N ARG A 143 6.73 12.86 -3.51
CA ARG A 143 7.44 14.09 -3.90
C ARG A 143 8.77 14.23 -3.17
N LEU A 144 8.84 13.86 -1.89
CA LEU A 144 10.09 13.84 -1.12
C LEU A 144 11.11 12.90 -1.75
N GLU A 145 10.70 11.70 -2.13
CA GLU A 145 11.58 10.76 -2.84
C GLU A 145 12.01 11.26 -4.21
N TYR A 146 11.08 11.86 -4.96
CA TYR A 146 11.37 12.43 -6.27
C TYR A 146 12.45 13.53 -6.19
N VAL A 147 12.32 14.51 -5.27
CA VAL A 147 13.31 15.59 -5.14
C VAL A 147 14.68 15.09 -4.67
N ARG A 148 14.75 13.98 -3.94
CA ARG A 148 15.97 13.30 -3.59
C ARG A 148 16.59 12.62 -4.81
N LYS A 149 15.86 11.72 -5.48
CA LYS A 149 16.36 10.92 -6.62
C LYS A 149 16.75 11.82 -7.81
N SER A 150 16.04 12.92 -8.02
CA SER A 150 16.32 13.91 -9.05
C SER A 150 17.40 14.93 -8.64
N ASN A 151 17.97 14.79 -7.44
CA ASN A 151 19.00 15.70 -6.89
C ASN A 151 18.59 17.18 -6.84
N ILE A 152 17.27 17.44 -6.77
CA ILE A 152 16.72 18.80 -6.62
C ILE A 152 17.06 19.35 -5.23
N ILE A 153 16.91 18.52 -4.20
CA ILE A 153 17.39 18.83 -2.85
C ILE A 153 18.61 17.94 -2.56
N LYS A 154 19.78 18.55 -2.64
CA LYS A 154 21.03 17.84 -2.39
C LYS A 154 21.21 17.47 -0.91
N GLY A 155 21.83 16.34 -0.63
CA GLY A 155 22.11 15.87 0.71
C GLY A 155 20.93 15.26 1.45
N LEU A 156 19.83 14.89 0.75
CA LEU A 156 18.78 14.01 1.27
C LEU A 156 19.24 12.54 1.19
N LYS A 157 18.90 11.77 2.23
CA LYS A 157 19.04 10.31 2.30
C LYS A 157 17.71 9.61 2.02
N PRO A 158 17.69 8.27 1.85
CA PRO A 158 16.48 7.57 1.38
C PRO A 158 15.30 7.54 2.35
N ASP A 159 15.56 7.52 3.68
CA ASP A 159 14.51 7.37 4.69
C ASP A 159 13.74 8.67 4.92
N GLY A 160 12.44 8.56 5.00
CA GLY A 160 11.58 9.72 5.26
C GLY A 160 10.15 9.35 5.57
N LYS A 161 9.50 10.20 6.37
CA LYS A 161 8.09 10.09 6.73
C LYS A 161 7.37 11.41 6.47
N THR A 162 6.12 11.31 6.08
CA THR A 162 5.23 12.45 5.90
C THR A 162 3.93 12.22 6.65
N GLN A 163 3.39 13.26 7.24
CA GLN A 163 2.10 13.22 7.90
C GLN A 163 1.36 14.52 7.62
N VAL A 164 0.07 14.41 7.35
CA VAL A 164 -0.81 15.56 7.18
C VAL A 164 -2.05 15.41 8.03
N THR A 165 -2.41 16.48 8.70
CA THR A 165 -3.69 16.64 9.40
C THR A 165 -4.51 17.67 8.63
N LEU A 166 -5.67 17.26 8.13
CA LEU A 166 -6.63 18.16 7.49
C LEU A 166 -7.76 18.54 8.44
N ASN A 167 -8.27 19.76 8.28
CA ASN A 167 -9.46 20.24 8.96
C ASN A 167 -10.66 20.20 8.00
N TYR A 168 -11.69 19.46 8.40
CA TYR A 168 -12.95 19.26 7.66
C TYR A 168 -14.13 20.05 8.28
N GLU A 169 -13.88 21.00 9.18
CA GLU A 169 -14.94 21.71 9.89
C GLU A 169 -15.67 22.73 8.99
N SER A 170 -14.94 23.35 8.07
CA SER A 170 -15.49 24.35 7.15
C SER A 170 -15.91 23.72 5.82
N SER A 171 -16.65 24.46 5.01
CA SER A 171 -17.01 24.07 3.64
C SER A 171 -15.79 23.84 2.73
N LYS A 172 -14.65 24.45 3.07
CA LYS A 172 -13.36 24.25 2.39
C LYS A 172 -12.40 23.50 3.32
N VAL A 173 -11.95 22.33 2.90
CA VAL A 173 -10.92 21.57 3.61
C VAL A 173 -9.58 22.30 3.58
N THR A 174 -8.90 22.41 4.71
CA THR A 174 -7.60 23.07 4.83
C THR A 174 -6.58 22.21 5.58
N ALA A 175 -5.29 22.43 5.33
CA ALA A 175 -4.22 21.78 6.06
C ALA A 175 -4.04 22.45 7.42
N HIS A 176 -4.26 21.66 8.49
CA HIS A 176 -4.01 22.11 9.87
C HIS A 176 -2.54 21.94 10.24
N THR A 177 -1.98 20.74 10.02
CA THR A 177 -0.58 20.44 10.39
C THR A 177 0.05 19.54 9.33
N ILE A 178 1.29 19.84 8.97
CA ILE A 178 2.13 19.03 8.11
C ILE A 178 3.40 18.69 8.86
N VAL A 179 3.75 17.40 8.90
CA VAL A 179 5.01 16.92 9.48
C VAL A 179 5.81 16.22 8.40
N ILE A 180 7.08 16.57 8.24
CA ILE A 180 8.03 15.86 7.39
C ILE A 180 9.27 15.53 8.23
N SER A 181 9.59 14.24 8.29
CA SER A 181 10.89 13.76 8.75
C SER A 181 11.68 13.28 7.54
N ALA A 182 12.74 13.98 7.19
CA ALA A 182 13.57 13.69 6.03
C ALA A 182 15.01 13.46 6.47
N SER A 183 15.54 12.28 6.20
CA SER A 183 16.94 11.95 6.50
C SER A 183 17.89 12.71 5.58
N HIS A 184 19.04 13.06 6.11
CA HIS A 184 19.99 13.95 5.41
C HIS A 184 21.45 13.67 5.79
N GLU A 185 22.37 14.19 5.00
CA GLU A 185 23.79 14.16 5.28
C GLU A 185 24.16 15.02 6.51
N GLU A 186 25.23 14.64 7.22
CA GLU A 186 25.68 15.27 8.46
C GLU A 186 25.95 16.78 8.29
N ASN A 187 26.50 17.19 7.14
CA ASN A 187 26.85 18.58 6.85
C ASN A 187 25.68 19.42 6.29
N LYS A 188 24.45 18.86 6.19
CA LYS A 188 23.29 19.57 5.65
C LYS A 188 22.86 20.68 6.60
N ASN A 189 22.77 21.91 6.09
CA ASN A 189 22.20 23.03 6.83
C ASN A 189 20.69 22.84 7.02
N LEU A 190 20.24 22.74 8.28
CA LEU A 190 18.83 22.42 8.60
C LEU A 190 17.86 23.55 8.27
N HIS A 191 18.28 24.80 8.38
CA HIS A 191 17.44 25.95 8.00
C HIS A 191 17.18 25.94 6.49
N LYS A 192 18.24 25.75 5.69
CA LYS A 192 18.13 25.62 4.24
C LYS A 192 17.29 24.40 3.85
N LEU A 193 17.48 23.25 4.53
CA LEU A 193 16.67 22.04 4.28
C LEU A 193 15.17 22.33 4.50
N LYS A 194 14.83 23.03 5.58
CA LYS A 194 13.44 23.41 5.87
C LYS A 194 12.83 24.26 4.75
N GLU A 195 13.55 25.28 4.29
CA GLU A 195 13.11 26.13 3.17
C GLU A 195 12.94 25.36 1.88
N GLU A 196 13.90 24.50 1.54
CA GLU A 196 13.87 23.65 0.35
C GLU A 196 12.67 22.68 0.40
N LEU A 197 12.41 22.00 1.53
CA LEU A 197 11.26 21.09 1.69
C LEU A 197 9.92 21.83 1.59
N ILE A 198 9.81 23.04 2.15
CA ILE A 198 8.60 23.85 1.98
C ILE A 198 8.38 24.21 0.52
N ARG A 199 9.42 24.66 -0.18
CA ARG A 199 9.33 25.12 -1.57
C ARG A 199 9.11 23.96 -2.55
N GLU A 200 9.87 22.85 -2.40
CA GLU A 200 9.96 21.80 -3.42
C GLU A 200 9.05 20.60 -3.13
N VAL A 201 8.59 20.43 -1.87
CA VAL A 201 7.75 19.30 -1.48
C VAL A 201 6.37 19.76 -1.05
N ILE A 202 6.27 20.64 -0.04
CA ILE A 202 4.98 21.00 0.57
C ILE A 202 4.13 21.85 -0.39
N LYS A 203 4.67 22.97 -0.85
CA LYS A 203 3.91 23.89 -1.70
C LYS A 203 3.40 23.27 -3.01
N PRO A 204 4.18 22.46 -3.76
CA PRO A 204 3.68 21.82 -4.98
C PRO A 204 2.56 20.81 -4.74
N VAL A 205 2.54 20.14 -3.58
CA VAL A 205 1.54 19.10 -3.26
C VAL A 205 0.27 19.70 -2.67
N LEU A 206 0.40 20.61 -1.71
CA LEU A 206 -0.75 21.11 -0.96
C LEU A 206 -1.43 22.33 -1.59
N LYS A 207 -0.73 23.15 -2.41
CA LYS A 207 -1.33 24.27 -3.14
C LYS A 207 -2.44 25.00 -2.36
N ASP A 208 -3.69 24.75 -2.75
CA ASP A 208 -4.89 25.43 -2.25
C ASP A 208 -5.35 25.00 -0.86
N TYR A 209 -4.74 23.96 -0.27
CA TYR A 209 -5.03 23.49 1.10
C TYR A 209 -4.23 24.25 2.17
N LEU A 210 -3.15 24.96 1.77
CA LEU A 210 -2.34 25.75 2.69
C LEU A 210 -3.05 27.06 3.08
N THR A 211 -2.94 27.39 4.35
CA THR A 211 -3.37 28.67 4.92
C THR A 211 -2.24 29.32 5.74
N ASN A 212 -2.42 30.56 6.16
CA ASN A 212 -1.45 31.22 7.05
C ASN A 212 -1.35 30.53 8.42
N ASP A 213 -2.39 29.80 8.84
CA ASP A 213 -2.46 29.11 10.13
C ASP A 213 -1.92 27.67 10.05
N THR A 214 -1.55 27.19 8.85
CA THR A 214 -1.02 25.85 8.68
C THR A 214 0.30 25.67 9.42
N LYS A 215 0.36 24.74 10.35
CA LYS A 215 1.60 24.40 11.09
C LYS A 215 2.47 23.49 10.24
N ILE A 216 3.71 23.91 9.98
CA ILE A 216 4.71 23.12 9.24
C ILE A 216 5.84 22.73 10.20
N ILE A 217 5.99 21.42 10.42
CA ILE A 217 6.96 20.82 11.31
C ILE A 217 7.91 19.96 10.47
N ILE A 218 9.19 20.29 10.47
CA ILE A 218 10.22 19.56 9.72
C ILE A 218 11.32 19.13 10.67
N ASN A 219 11.65 17.84 10.69
CA ASN A 219 12.66 17.24 11.56
C ASN A 219 12.58 17.80 13.01
N PRO A 220 11.48 17.56 13.75
CA PRO A 220 11.24 18.20 15.06
C PRO A 220 12.31 17.87 16.09
N THR A 221 13.02 16.77 15.95
CA THR A 221 14.16 16.39 16.81
C THR A 221 15.49 17.03 16.38
N GLY A 222 15.50 17.82 15.30
CA GLY A 222 16.69 18.41 14.72
C GLY A 222 17.33 17.53 13.65
N LYS A 223 18.49 16.94 13.92
CA LYS A 223 19.23 16.09 12.96
C LYS A 223 18.52 14.74 12.75
N PHE A 224 18.50 14.28 11.48
CA PHE A 224 18.10 12.94 11.09
C PHE A 224 19.16 12.36 10.14
N THR A 225 20.33 12.07 10.67
CA THR A 225 21.52 11.65 9.90
C THR A 225 21.77 10.15 9.95
N ILE A 226 21.39 9.48 11.05
CA ILE A 226 21.36 8.02 11.17
C ILE A 226 19.95 7.59 10.76
N CYS A 227 19.82 6.82 9.68
CA CYS A 227 18.54 6.51 9.07
C CYS A 227 18.50 5.09 8.47
N GLY A 228 17.31 4.63 8.11
CA GLY A 228 17.12 3.31 7.55
C GLY A 228 17.38 2.19 8.57
N PRO A 229 17.79 0.99 8.13
CA PRO A 229 17.91 -0.20 8.98
C PRO A 229 18.89 -0.08 10.15
N ILE A 230 19.82 0.87 10.10
CA ILE A 230 20.75 1.13 11.21
C ILE A 230 20.05 1.79 12.39
N SER A 231 19.04 2.60 12.12
CA SER A 231 18.33 3.33 13.17
C SER A 231 17.04 2.64 13.63
N ASP A 232 16.43 1.86 12.75
CA ASP A 232 15.15 1.19 13.02
C ASP A 232 15.05 -0.11 12.22
N SER A 233 14.43 -1.13 12.81
CA SER A 233 14.19 -2.39 12.12
C SER A 233 12.96 -2.31 11.22
N GLY A 234 12.99 -3.06 10.11
CA GLY A 234 11.87 -3.22 9.19
C GLY A 234 11.36 -4.65 9.11
N LEU A 235 10.08 -4.79 8.82
CA LEU A 235 9.40 -6.04 8.55
C LEU A 235 8.36 -5.85 7.46
N THR A 236 8.19 -6.87 6.60
CA THR A 236 7.08 -6.90 5.62
C THR A 236 5.73 -6.77 6.34
N GLY A 237 4.84 -5.93 5.81
CA GLY A 237 3.47 -5.82 6.30
C GLY A 237 3.28 -4.98 7.57
N ARG A 238 4.24 -4.13 7.94
CA ARG A 238 4.09 -3.22 9.09
C ARG A 238 3.56 -1.83 8.75
N LYS A 239 3.26 -1.56 7.47
CA LYS A 239 2.71 -0.27 7.01
C LYS A 239 1.32 -0.42 6.40
N ILE A 240 0.48 -1.30 6.98
CA ILE A 240 -0.84 -1.66 6.44
C ILE A 240 -1.81 -0.47 6.31
N CYS A 241 -1.75 0.52 7.19
CA CYS A 241 -2.54 1.75 7.05
C CYS A 241 -2.05 2.61 5.87
N VAL A 242 -0.72 2.69 5.66
CA VAL A 242 -0.12 3.38 4.51
C VAL A 242 -0.47 2.67 3.21
N ASP A 243 -0.51 1.34 3.24
CA ASP A 243 -0.83 0.50 2.08
C ASP A 243 -2.29 0.62 1.64
N THR A 244 -3.19 1.00 2.54
CA THR A 244 -4.63 1.01 2.31
C THR A 244 -5.22 2.42 2.29
N TYR A 245 -5.86 2.86 3.36
CA TYR A 245 -6.69 4.08 3.36
C TYR A 245 -6.29 5.12 4.42
N GLY A 246 -5.06 5.02 4.97
CA GLY A 246 -4.52 6.00 5.90
C GLY A 246 -5.26 6.09 7.25
N GLY A 247 -5.95 5.02 7.65
CA GLY A 247 -6.69 4.96 8.91
C GLY A 247 -8.15 5.39 8.83
N LEU A 248 -8.70 5.66 7.63
CA LEU A 248 -10.10 6.05 7.43
C LEU A 248 -11.06 4.88 7.23
N ALA A 249 -10.55 3.69 6.99
CA ALA A 249 -11.32 2.47 6.84
C ALA A 249 -10.79 1.39 7.78
N HIS A 250 -11.60 0.37 8.03
CA HIS A 250 -11.14 -0.81 8.75
C HIS A 250 -10.05 -1.55 7.98
N HIS A 251 -9.31 -2.39 8.68
CA HIS A 251 -8.32 -3.29 8.13
C HIS A 251 -8.42 -4.66 8.81
N GLY A 252 -8.39 -5.73 8.01
CA GLY A 252 -8.47 -7.09 8.54
C GLY A 252 -7.17 -7.64 9.15
N GLY A 253 -6.08 -6.90 9.05
CA GLY A 253 -4.76 -7.26 9.59
C GLY A 253 -3.84 -7.98 8.61
N GLY A 254 -4.35 -8.49 7.48
CA GLY A 254 -3.55 -9.20 6.48
C GLY A 254 -2.64 -8.25 5.67
N ALA A 255 -1.34 -8.50 5.68
CA ALA A 255 -0.38 -7.80 4.84
C ALA A 255 -0.50 -8.25 3.37
N PHE A 256 -0.15 -7.35 2.43
CA PHE A 256 -0.22 -7.61 0.98
C PHE A 256 1.10 -8.06 0.39
N SER A 257 2.17 -7.30 0.63
CA SER A 257 3.48 -7.52 0.00
C SER A 257 4.03 -8.91 0.27
N GLY A 258 4.69 -9.50 -0.73
CA GLY A 258 5.26 -10.84 -0.66
C GLY A 258 4.26 -11.99 -0.85
N LYS A 259 2.96 -11.72 -0.98
CA LYS A 259 1.90 -12.71 -1.17
C LYS A 259 1.44 -12.75 -2.63
N ASP A 260 1.42 -13.93 -3.24
CA ASP A 260 0.87 -14.11 -4.59
C ASP A 260 -0.65 -13.95 -4.64
N TYR A 261 -1.20 -13.86 -5.84
CA TYR A 261 -2.61 -13.58 -6.13
C TYR A 261 -3.60 -14.61 -5.57
N THR A 262 -3.15 -15.78 -5.10
CA THR A 262 -4.03 -16.79 -4.47
C THR A 262 -4.29 -16.53 -3.00
N LYS A 263 -3.52 -15.64 -2.36
CA LYS A 263 -3.70 -15.26 -0.97
C LYS A 263 -4.81 -14.23 -0.86
N VAL A 264 -5.91 -14.59 -0.20
CA VAL A 264 -7.12 -13.76 -0.09
C VAL A 264 -6.89 -12.47 0.70
N ASP A 265 -5.90 -12.43 1.60
CA ASP A 265 -5.48 -11.18 2.26
C ASP A 265 -5.23 -10.07 1.24
N ARG A 266 -4.57 -10.40 0.13
CA ARG A 266 -4.26 -9.47 -0.95
C ARG A 266 -5.39 -9.40 -1.97
N SER A 267 -5.75 -10.50 -2.58
CA SER A 267 -6.72 -10.54 -3.68
C SER A 267 -8.13 -10.15 -3.25
N GLY A 268 -8.57 -10.58 -2.07
CA GLY A 268 -9.87 -10.22 -1.51
C GLY A 268 -9.98 -8.73 -1.17
N ALA A 269 -8.92 -8.14 -0.60
CA ALA A 269 -8.87 -6.70 -0.32
C ALA A 269 -8.90 -5.87 -1.61
N TYR A 270 -8.19 -6.30 -2.66
CA TYR A 270 -8.19 -5.63 -3.97
C TYR A 270 -9.58 -5.69 -4.62
N TYR A 271 -10.26 -6.84 -4.52
CA TYR A 271 -11.59 -6.99 -5.07
C TYR A 271 -12.63 -6.19 -4.28
N ALA A 272 -12.55 -6.19 -2.95
CA ALA A 272 -13.40 -5.35 -2.12
C ALA A 272 -13.24 -3.85 -2.45
N ARG A 273 -11.99 -3.39 -2.71
CA ARG A 273 -11.72 -2.04 -3.22
C ARG A 273 -12.37 -1.80 -4.58
N TYR A 274 -12.24 -2.73 -5.51
CA TYR A 274 -12.86 -2.63 -6.84
C TYR A 274 -14.37 -2.47 -6.75
N VAL A 275 -15.04 -3.26 -5.91
CA VAL A 275 -16.47 -3.17 -5.68
C VAL A 275 -16.86 -1.84 -5.06
N ALA A 276 -16.22 -1.44 -3.94
CA ALA A 276 -16.52 -0.18 -3.27
C ALA A 276 -16.37 1.02 -4.22
N LYS A 277 -15.32 1.02 -5.04
CA LYS A 277 -15.06 2.08 -6.01
C LYS A 277 -16.15 2.16 -7.09
N ASN A 278 -16.61 1.04 -7.63
CA ASN A 278 -17.67 1.00 -8.62
C ASN A 278 -19.03 1.48 -8.03
N ILE A 279 -19.33 1.17 -6.76
CA ILE A 279 -20.52 1.68 -6.06
C ILE A 279 -20.51 3.20 -5.96
N ILE A 280 -19.37 3.80 -5.55
CA ILE A 280 -19.23 5.26 -5.47
C ILE A 280 -19.27 5.89 -6.86
N ALA A 281 -18.58 5.31 -7.84
CA ALA A 281 -18.58 5.82 -9.23
C ALA A 281 -19.97 5.74 -9.89
N ALA A 282 -20.80 4.76 -9.49
CA ALA A 282 -22.20 4.68 -9.93
C ALA A 282 -23.10 5.75 -9.27
N GLY A 283 -22.62 6.43 -8.24
CA GLY A 283 -23.33 7.50 -7.53
C GLY A 283 -24.30 6.99 -6.45
N LEU A 284 -24.13 5.76 -5.95
CA LEU A 284 -25.06 5.19 -4.96
C LEU A 284 -24.81 5.68 -3.53
N ALA A 285 -23.59 6.14 -3.25
CA ALA A 285 -23.18 6.75 -1.99
C ALA A 285 -22.00 7.68 -2.21
N THR A 286 -21.59 8.46 -1.20
CA THR A 286 -20.36 9.25 -1.23
C THR A 286 -19.21 8.58 -0.47
N LYS A 287 -19.53 7.59 0.37
CA LYS A 287 -18.57 6.71 1.07
C LYS A 287 -19.11 5.29 1.06
N CYS A 288 -18.23 4.34 0.88
CA CYS A 288 -18.59 2.92 0.87
C CYS A 288 -17.43 2.08 1.39
N GLU A 289 -17.70 1.24 2.38
CA GLU A 289 -16.83 0.19 2.83
C GLU A 289 -17.47 -1.16 2.57
N ILE A 290 -16.74 -2.07 1.98
CA ILE A 290 -17.13 -3.47 1.77
C ILE A 290 -16.25 -4.32 2.69
N SER A 291 -16.85 -5.18 3.48
CA SER A 291 -16.14 -6.25 4.16
C SER A 291 -16.48 -7.60 3.55
N VAL A 292 -15.46 -8.43 3.37
CA VAL A 292 -15.61 -9.80 2.89
C VAL A 292 -14.81 -10.73 3.78
N SER A 293 -15.41 -11.87 4.16
CA SER A 293 -14.76 -12.86 5.02
C SER A 293 -14.69 -14.22 4.34
N TYR A 294 -13.56 -14.91 4.55
CA TYR A 294 -13.29 -16.23 3.99
C TYR A 294 -12.97 -17.24 5.09
N ALA A 295 -13.18 -18.51 4.78
CA ALA A 295 -12.68 -19.64 5.56
C ALA A 295 -11.79 -20.50 4.67
N ILE A 296 -10.73 -21.04 5.25
CA ILE A 296 -9.76 -21.88 4.53
C ILE A 296 -10.46 -23.02 3.77
N GLY A 297 -10.07 -23.23 2.53
CA GLY A 297 -10.59 -24.30 1.67
C GLY A 297 -11.95 -24.03 1.03
N LEU A 298 -12.69 -22.99 1.44
CA LEU A 298 -13.97 -22.67 0.81
C LEU A 298 -13.76 -21.85 -0.47
N SER A 299 -14.54 -22.18 -1.51
CA SER A 299 -14.52 -21.52 -2.81
C SER A 299 -15.35 -20.25 -2.88
N SER A 300 -16.14 -19.95 -1.83
CA SER A 300 -16.98 -18.77 -1.72
C SER A 300 -16.74 -18.07 -0.39
N PRO A 301 -16.96 -16.75 -0.31
CA PRO A 301 -16.89 -16.06 0.97
C PRO A 301 -17.97 -16.55 1.92
N ILE A 302 -17.72 -16.47 3.22
CA ILE A 302 -18.69 -16.80 4.28
C ILE A 302 -19.57 -15.61 4.66
N GLY A 303 -19.17 -14.38 4.30
CA GLY A 303 -19.96 -13.19 4.55
C GLY A 303 -19.47 -12.02 3.71
N ILE A 304 -20.43 -11.20 3.27
CA ILE A 304 -20.18 -9.91 2.61
C ILE A 304 -21.09 -8.89 3.29
N SER A 305 -20.54 -7.75 3.68
CA SER A 305 -21.32 -6.65 4.21
C SER A 305 -20.88 -5.30 3.64
N ILE A 306 -21.78 -4.32 3.76
CA ILE A 306 -21.56 -2.96 3.29
C ILE A 306 -21.86 -1.96 4.41
N ASP A 307 -21.08 -0.90 4.49
CA ASP A 307 -21.38 0.32 5.24
C ASP A 307 -21.18 1.52 4.32
N THR A 308 -22.23 2.31 4.15
CA THR A 308 -22.18 3.56 3.37
C THR A 308 -22.02 4.79 4.23
N PHE A 309 -21.84 4.63 5.54
CA PHE A 309 -21.70 5.74 6.50
C PHE A 309 -22.88 6.72 6.43
N LYS A 310 -24.09 6.20 6.16
CA LYS A 310 -25.32 6.99 5.97
C LYS A 310 -25.24 8.02 4.84
N THR A 311 -24.43 7.76 3.82
CA THR A 311 -24.28 8.63 2.63
C THR A 311 -24.96 8.07 1.39
N ASN A 312 -25.62 6.92 1.51
CA ASN A 312 -26.38 6.26 0.46
C ASN A 312 -27.63 7.04 0.05
N ASN A 313 -27.98 6.97 -1.23
CA ASN A 313 -29.21 7.53 -1.78
C ASN A 313 -30.30 6.49 -2.05
N ILE A 314 -29.99 5.20 -1.89
CA ILE A 314 -30.93 4.07 -1.89
C ILE A 314 -30.61 3.17 -0.68
N PRO A 315 -31.54 2.31 -0.22
CA PRO A 315 -31.27 1.44 0.93
C PRO A 315 -30.03 0.57 0.73
N GLU A 316 -29.19 0.40 1.78
CA GLU A 316 -28.01 -0.46 1.74
C GLU A 316 -28.33 -1.91 1.39
N THR A 317 -29.49 -2.40 1.82
CA THR A 317 -29.99 -3.75 1.44
C THR A 317 -30.11 -3.88 -0.07
N LYS A 318 -30.57 -2.83 -0.77
CA LYS A 318 -30.65 -2.82 -2.23
C LYS A 318 -29.28 -2.76 -2.89
N ILE A 319 -28.37 -1.97 -2.33
CA ILE A 319 -26.97 -1.92 -2.82
C ILE A 319 -26.32 -3.31 -2.65
N LEU A 320 -26.53 -3.98 -1.52
CA LEU A 320 -25.99 -5.32 -1.28
C LEU A 320 -26.58 -6.38 -2.23
N GLU A 321 -27.88 -6.30 -2.57
CA GLU A 321 -28.50 -7.15 -3.60
C GLU A 321 -27.83 -6.95 -4.97
N ILE A 322 -27.56 -5.71 -5.36
CA ILE A 322 -26.87 -5.38 -6.60
C ILE A 322 -25.44 -5.95 -6.58
N ILE A 323 -24.71 -5.77 -5.47
CA ILE A 323 -23.36 -6.33 -5.30
C ILE A 323 -23.39 -7.84 -5.48
N ASN A 324 -24.25 -8.55 -4.79
CA ASN A 324 -24.36 -10.01 -4.87
C ASN A 324 -24.80 -10.52 -6.24
N THR A 325 -25.45 -9.68 -7.05
CA THR A 325 -25.87 -10.03 -8.41
C THR A 325 -24.76 -9.86 -9.45
N ILE A 326 -23.91 -8.83 -9.27
CA ILE A 326 -22.92 -8.40 -10.29
C ILE A 326 -21.53 -8.95 -9.99
N PHE A 327 -21.15 -9.08 -8.72
CA PHE A 327 -19.78 -9.38 -8.30
C PHE A 327 -19.67 -10.77 -7.68
N ASP A 328 -18.77 -11.57 -8.23
CA ASP A 328 -18.44 -12.90 -7.70
C ASP A 328 -17.15 -12.83 -6.89
N PHE A 329 -17.28 -12.91 -5.58
CA PHE A 329 -16.16 -12.86 -4.64
C PHE A 329 -15.42 -14.20 -4.47
N SER A 330 -15.66 -15.19 -5.31
CA SER A 330 -14.87 -16.43 -5.28
C SER A 330 -13.40 -16.13 -5.64
N PRO A 331 -12.40 -16.73 -4.95
CA PRO A 331 -10.98 -16.49 -5.24
C PRO A 331 -10.62 -16.72 -6.71
N LYS A 332 -11.22 -17.75 -7.33
CA LYS A 332 -11.04 -18.06 -8.76
C LYS A 332 -11.49 -16.91 -9.66
N ASN A 333 -12.68 -16.34 -9.41
CA ASN A 333 -13.19 -15.23 -10.19
C ASN A 333 -12.39 -13.95 -9.98
N ILE A 334 -12.03 -13.63 -8.73
CA ILE A 334 -11.20 -12.47 -8.40
C ILE A 334 -9.91 -12.47 -9.22
N ILE A 335 -9.19 -13.60 -9.25
CA ILE A 335 -7.94 -13.74 -10.00
C ILE A 335 -8.17 -13.50 -11.50
N LYS A 336 -9.27 -14.02 -12.04
CA LYS A 336 -9.63 -13.90 -13.46
C LYS A 336 -10.08 -12.48 -13.80
N GLU A 337 -11.04 -11.93 -13.06
CA GLU A 337 -11.67 -10.63 -13.36
C GLU A 337 -10.68 -9.48 -13.23
N LEU A 338 -9.84 -9.50 -12.19
CA LEU A 338 -8.78 -8.52 -12.02
C LEU A 338 -7.48 -8.87 -12.75
N ASN A 339 -7.45 -9.97 -13.50
CA ASN A 339 -6.25 -10.42 -14.24
C ASN A 339 -4.96 -10.41 -13.38
N LEU A 340 -5.06 -10.89 -12.14
CA LEU A 340 -4.01 -10.74 -11.11
C LEU A 340 -2.70 -11.46 -11.46
N LYS A 341 -2.72 -12.43 -12.36
CA LYS A 341 -1.51 -13.11 -12.85
C LYS A 341 -0.57 -12.19 -13.66
N ASN A 342 -1.11 -11.13 -14.26
CA ASN A 342 -0.38 -10.21 -15.12
C ASN A 342 -0.07 -8.86 -14.43
N VAL A 343 -0.30 -8.77 -13.12
CA VAL A 343 0.04 -7.59 -12.34
C VAL A 343 1.53 -7.63 -11.98
N LYS A 344 2.20 -6.50 -12.17
CA LYS A 344 3.52 -6.26 -11.60
C LYS A 344 3.33 -5.72 -10.18
N TYR A 345 3.60 -6.57 -9.19
CA TYR A 345 3.28 -6.28 -7.79
C TYR A 345 4.15 -5.19 -7.17
N THR A 346 5.39 -5.03 -7.61
CA THR A 346 6.24 -3.90 -7.20
C THR A 346 5.65 -2.54 -7.55
N ASP A 347 4.81 -2.42 -8.59
CA ASP A 347 4.12 -1.17 -8.91
C ASP A 347 3.03 -0.81 -7.88
N THR A 348 2.62 -1.75 -7.03
CA THR A 348 1.61 -1.54 -5.99
C THR A 348 2.21 -1.06 -4.68
N THR A 349 3.43 -1.45 -4.34
CA THR A 349 4.03 -1.45 -3.00
C THR A 349 4.21 -0.06 -2.38
N LEU A 350 4.58 0.96 -3.17
CA LEU A 350 4.89 2.29 -2.66
C LEU A 350 3.69 3.23 -2.77
N TYR A 351 3.49 4.08 -1.76
CA TYR A 351 2.48 5.16 -1.77
C TYR A 351 1.04 4.65 -1.97
N SER A 352 0.65 3.62 -1.22
CA SER A 352 -0.61 2.89 -1.27
C SER A 352 -0.71 1.85 -2.40
N HIS A 353 -1.42 0.76 -2.12
CA HIS A 353 -1.84 -0.23 -3.12
C HIS A 353 -3.08 0.21 -3.90
N PHE A 354 -3.72 1.31 -3.47
CA PHE A 354 -4.96 1.83 -4.04
C PHE A 354 -4.80 3.24 -4.61
N GLY A 355 -5.71 3.63 -5.50
CA GLY A 355 -5.73 4.95 -6.12
C GLY A 355 -4.85 5.13 -7.37
N LYS A 356 -4.19 4.10 -7.85
CA LYS A 356 -3.33 4.13 -9.05
C LYS A 356 -4.14 3.69 -10.30
N LYS A 357 -4.45 4.61 -11.19
CA LYS A 357 -5.39 4.44 -12.32
C LYS A 357 -5.12 3.23 -13.24
N ASN A 358 -3.87 2.80 -13.35
CA ASN A 358 -3.46 1.69 -14.21
C ASN A 358 -3.66 0.30 -13.60
N LEU A 359 -4.02 0.21 -12.32
CA LEU A 359 -4.22 -1.09 -11.65
C LEU A 359 -5.62 -1.65 -11.94
N PRO A 360 -5.77 -2.98 -12.09
CA PRO A 360 -7.04 -3.61 -12.45
C PRO A 360 -8.19 -3.31 -11.49
N TRP A 361 -7.95 -3.28 -10.20
CA TRP A 361 -8.96 -2.98 -9.17
C TRP A 361 -9.32 -1.50 -9.06
N GLU A 362 -8.68 -0.64 -9.85
CA GLU A 362 -9.01 0.77 -9.94
C GLU A 362 -9.90 1.11 -11.14
N GLN A 363 -10.35 0.11 -11.90
CA GLN A 363 -11.28 0.30 -13.01
C GLN A 363 -12.71 0.52 -12.52
N ILE A 364 -13.47 1.35 -13.24
CA ILE A 364 -14.89 1.66 -12.95
C ILE A 364 -15.83 1.12 -14.05
N ASN A 365 -15.50 -0.04 -14.59
CA ASN A 365 -16.16 -0.65 -15.75
C ASN A 365 -17.49 -1.34 -15.42
N LYS A 366 -17.90 -1.43 -14.13
CA LYS A 366 -19.18 -1.99 -13.70
C LYS A 366 -20.28 -0.93 -13.51
N VAL A 367 -19.97 0.35 -13.65
CA VAL A 367 -20.90 1.46 -13.39
C VAL A 367 -22.19 1.34 -14.22
N LYS A 368 -22.09 0.98 -15.51
CA LYS A 368 -23.28 0.81 -16.35
C LYS A 368 -24.16 -0.35 -15.85
N GLU A 369 -23.55 -1.51 -15.59
CA GLU A 369 -24.24 -2.70 -15.11
C GLU A 369 -24.94 -2.47 -13.76
N ILE A 370 -24.29 -1.71 -12.86
CA ILE A 370 -24.86 -1.30 -11.57
C ILE A 370 -26.11 -0.41 -11.81
N LYS A 371 -26.00 0.58 -12.70
CA LYS A 371 -27.13 1.50 -13.00
C LYS A 371 -28.31 0.78 -13.68
N ASP A 372 -28.04 -0.22 -14.48
CA ASP A 372 -29.11 -1.02 -15.13
C ASP A 372 -29.90 -1.90 -14.15
N LYS A 373 -29.45 -2.02 -12.87
CA LYS A 373 -30.13 -2.76 -11.79
C LYS A 373 -30.89 -1.88 -10.79
N LEU A 374 -30.86 -0.55 -10.97
CA LEU A 374 -31.60 0.41 -10.16
C LEU A 374 -33.08 0.45 -10.56
#